data_5099c96afb32faf3e2884a35220f172c
#
_entry.id   5099c96afb32faf3e2884a35220f172c
#
_cell.length_a   1.000
_cell.length_b   1.000
_cell.length_c   1.000
_cell.angle_alpha   90.00
_cell.angle_beta   90.00
_cell.angle_gamma   90.00
#
_symmetry.space_group_name_H-M   'P 1'
#
loop_
_entity.id
_entity.type
_entity.pdbx_description
1 polymer ?
#
loop_
_entity_poly.entity_id
_entity_poly.type
_entity_poly.pdbx_seq_one_letter_code
_entity_poly.pdbx_strand_id
1 'polypeptide(L)'
;NAVETAVICINASSGVKVNTRKMWDRARQAGVARAVSINKLDQENADFSKVLKEVQETFGRECVPVFFPAAGGVVNIVEKFEATPAEFKELAKAAIETLLECDDALMEEYLNTEKFSAAALQKSLPKAIAAGKIVPVLCTSAKKETGVAEFMDFVANYFPSPADAAPKQAIDPEKKTEVVLAANAAGPLCGQVFKSIADPFAIRLPGVTPPG
;
A
#
# COMPACT_ATOMS: atom_id res chain seq x y z
N ASN A 1 2.70 -2.61 -14.19
CA ASN A 1 1.85 -1.76 -15.05
C ASN A 1 0.33 -2.02 -14.90
N ALA A 2 -0.10 -2.96 -14.04
CA ALA A 2 -1.52 -3.29 -13.87
C ALA A 2 -2.15 -2.62 -12.63
N VAL A 3 -1.33 -2.06 -11.75
CA VAL A 3 -1.77 -1.48 -10.47
C VAL A 3 -0.92 -0.24 -10.13
N GLU A 4 -1.47 0.65 -9.34
CA GLU A 4 -0.80 1.83 -8.82
C GLU A 4 -0.02 1.52 -7.55
N THR A 5 -0.50 0.57 -6.74
CA THR A 5 0.16 0.13 -5.50
C THR A 5 0.28 -1.39 -5.44
N ALA A 6 1.45 -1.89 -5.09
CA ALA A 6 1.73 -3.29 -4.83
C ALA A 6 1.79 -3.57 -3.33
N VAL A 7 0.91 -4.43 -2.81
CA VAL A 7 0.96 -4.89 -1.43
C VAL A 7 1.77 -6.18 -1.34
N ILE A 8 2.86 -6.14 -0.60
CA ILE A 8 3.77 -7.27 -0.40
C ILE A 8 3.42 -7.96 0.92
N CYS A 9 2.84 -9.15 0.82
CA CYS A 9 2.46 -9.92 2.00
C CYS A 9 3.66 -10.70 2.56
N ILE A 10 3.91 -10.53 3.86
CA ILE A 10 4.97 -11.18 4.61
C ILE A 10 4.33 -12.02 5.73
N ASN A 11 4.79 -13.23 5.93
CA ASN A 11 4.30 -14.09 7.02
C ASN A 11 4.96 -13.68 8.35
N ALA A 12 4.14 -13.40 9.37
CA ALA A 12 4.58 -12.98 10.71
C ALA A 12 5.47 -13.99 11.44
N SER A 13 5.42 -15.27 11.07
CA SER A 13 6.27 -16.31 11.69
C SER A 13 7.58 -16.55 10.95
N SER A 14 7.65 -16.21 9.66
CA SER A 14 8.81 -16.57 8.83
C SER A 14 9.56 -15.41 8.20
N GLY A 15 9.06 -14.18 8.36
CA GLY A 15 9.72 -12.94 7.94
C GLY A 15 9.96 -12.80 6.43
N VAL A 16 10.98 -12.03 6.09
CA VAL A 16 11.34 -11.70 4.70
C VAL A 16 12.02 -12.88 4.00
N LYS A 17 11.46 -13.33 2.88
CA LYS A 17 12.00 -14.43 2.07
C LYS A 17 12.57 -13.93 0.75
N VAL A 18 13.26 -14.81 0.03
CA VAL A 18 13.85 -14.51 -1.28
C VAL A 18 12.79 -13.95 -2.26
N ASN A 19 11.60 -14.56 -2.29
CA ASN A 19 10.52 -14.08 -3.16
C ASN A 19 9.99 -12.70 -2.74
N THR A 20 9.98 -12.40 -1.43
CA THR A 20 9.62 -11.07 -0.91
C THR A 20 10.55 -10.00 -1.48
N ARG A 21 11.87 -10.23 -1.43
CA ARG A 21 12.89 -9.34 -2.00
C ARG A 21 12.71 -9.17 -3.51
N LYS A 22 12.49 -10.27 -4.25
CA LYS A 22 12.27 -10.21 -5.70
C LYS A 22 11.02 -9.40 -6.06
N MET A 23 9.92 -9.54 -5.33
CA MET A 23 8.70 -8.77 -5.58
C MET A 23 8.89 -7.30 -5.24
N TRP A 24 9.57 -7.00 -4.14
CA TRP A 24 9.95 -5.64 -3.77
C TRP A 24 10.77 -4.95 -4.87
N ASP A 25 11.84 -5.61 -5.33
CA ASP A 25 12.71 -5.06 -6.37
C ASP A 25 11.95 -4.84 -7.69
N ARG A 26 11.08 -5.75 -8.07
CA ARG A 26 10.22 -5.60 -9.27
C ARG A 26 9.26 -4.44 -9.16
N ALA A 27 8.59 -4.27 -8.02
CA ALA A 27 7.69 -3.14 -7.79
C ALA A 27 8.47 -1.81 -7.82
N ARG A 28 9.64 -1.77 -7.18
CA ARG A 28 10.54 -0.61 -7.20
C ARG A 28 11.02 -0.25 -8.61
N GLN A 29 11.48 -1.22 -9.39
CA GLN A 29 11.95 -1.03 -10.77
C GLN A 29 10.82 -0.58 -11.69
N ALA A 30 9.59 -1.04 -11.45
CA ALA A 30 8.41 -0.63 -12.20
C ALA A 30 7.85 0.74 -11.79
N GLY A 31 8.44 1.41 -10.78
CA GLY A 31 7.95 2.68 -10.25
C GLY A 31 6.57 2.60 -9.60
N VAL A 32 6.15 1.41 -9.16
CA VAL A 32 4.86 1.18 -8.51
C VAL A 32 4.99 1.49 -7.02
N ALA A 33 4.01 2.20 -6.46
CA ALA A 33 3.92 2.42 -5.03
C ALA A 33 3.88 1.09 -4.27
N ARG A 34 4.39 1.06 -3.06
CA ARG A 34 4.56 -0.17 -2.28
C ARG A 34 3.92 -0.04 -0.93
N ALA A 35 3.37 -1.14 -0.44
CA ALA A 35 2.94 -1.33 0.93
C ALA A 35 3.34 -2.74 1.39
N VAL A 36 3.47 -2.95 2.68
CA VAL A 36 3.76 -4.26 3.28
C VAL A 36 2.58 -4.66 4.17
N SER A 37 2.15 -5.92 4.07
CA SER A 37 1.20 -6.51 5.01
C SER A 37 1.87 -7.68 5.73
N ILE A 38 2.13 -7.53 7.03
CA ILE A 38 2.58 -8.63 7.90
C ILE A 38 1.34 -9.43 8.28
N ASN A 39 1.15 -10.56 7.59
CA ASN A 39 -0.04 -11.40 7.71
C ASN A 39 0.24 -12.65 8.56
N LYS A 40 -0.84 -13.33 8.94
CA LYS A 40 -0.83 -14.54 9.77
C LYS A 40 -0.40 -14.29 11.22
N LEU A 41 -0.85 -13.18 11.81
CA LEU A 41 -0.64 -12.89 13.22
C LEU A 41 -1.26 -13.94 14.17
N ASP A 42 -2.13 -14.81 13.64
CA ASP A 42 -2.77 -15.92 14.36
C ASP A 42 -1.88 -17.14 14.55
N GLN A 43 -0.71 -17.18 13.94
CA GLN A 43 0.20 -18.32 14.09
C GLN A 43 0.96 -18.27 15.43
N GLU A 44 1.24 -19.45 15.99
CA GLU A 44 1.89 -19.62 17.30
C GLU A 44 3.26 -18.91 17.41
N ASN A 45 4.01 -18.86 16.32
CA ASN A 45 5.34 -18.24 16.27
C ASN A 45 5.31 -16.89 15.54
N ALA A 46 4.17 -16.20 15.53
CA ALA A 46 4.06 -14.88 14.93
C ALA A 46 4.73 -13.84 15.84
N ASP A 47 5.67 -13.08 15.28
CA ASP A 47 6.36 -11.99 15.96
C ASP A 47 6.37 -10.76 15.06
N PHE A 48 5.44 -9.86 15.33
CA PHE A 48 5.28 -8.61 14.57
C PHE A 48 6.54 -7.74 14.68
N SER A 49 7.06 -7.53 15.88
CA SER A 49 8.19 -6.63 16.14
C SER A 49 9.46 -7.09 15.43
N LYS A 50 9.74 -8.39 15.50
CA LYS A 50 10.87 -9.01 14.81
C LYS A 50 10.76 -8.86 13.30
N VAL A 51 9.59 -9.15 12.73
CA VAL A 51 9.38 -9.08 11.29
C VAL A 51 9.38 -7.62 10.80
N LEU A 52 8.81 -6.69 11.56
CA LEU A 52 8.90 -5.26 11.26
C LEU A 52 10.35 -4.78 11.18
N LYS A 53 11.17 -5.14 12.18
CA LYS A 53 12.60 -4.81 12.18
C LYS A 53 13.31 -5.39 10.97
N GLU A 54 13.06 -6.65 10.62
CA GLU A 54 13.63 -7.30 9.43
C GLU A 54 13.20 -6.59 8.14
N VAL A 55 11.96 -6.12 8.04
CA VAL A 55 11.42 -5.33 6.92
C VAL A 55 12.19 -4.02 6.79
N GLN A 56 12.36 -3.28 7.89
CA GLN A 56 13.06 -2.01 7.89
C GLN A 56 14.57 -2.16 7.60
N GLU A 57 15.22 -3.18 8.13
CA GLU A 57 16.63 -3.49 7.84
C GLU A 57 16.85 -3.90 6.38
N THR A 58 15.85 -4.57 5.78
CA THR A 58 15.96 -5.08 4.40
C THR A 58 15.57 -4.06 3.35
N PHE A 59 14.51 -3.31 3.60
CA PHE A 59 13.85 -2.46 2.59
C PHE A 59 13.99 -0.97 2.85
N GLY A 60 14.36 -0.57 4.04
CA GLY A 60 14.63 0.81 4.39
C GLY A 60 13.68 1.38 5.46
N ARG A 61 14.06 2.55 5.96
CA ARG A 61 13.32 3.26 7.01
C ARG A 61 12.01 3.86 6.51
N GLU A 62 11.85 4.00 5.21
CA GLU A 62 10.60 4.37 4.56
C GLU A 62 9.46 3.37 4.84
N CYS A 63 9.77 2.16 5.33
CA CYS A 63 8.79 1.17 5.79
C CYS A 63 8.27 1.55 7.18
N VAL A 64 7.17 2.31 7.21
CA VAL A 64 6.61 2.89 8.43
C VAL A 64 5.43 2.05 8.92
N PRO A 65 5.46 1.53 10.17
CA PRO A 65 4.34 0.78 10.72
C PRO A 65 3.15 1.70 10.98
N VAL A 66 2.02 1.37 10.38
CA VAL A 66 0.76 2.11 10.54
C VAL A 66 -0.26 1.30 11.34
N PHE A 67 -0.18 -0.02 11.26
CA PHE A 67 -1.00 -0.93 12.06
C PHE A 67 -0.15 -1.64 13.10
N PHE A 68 -0.72 -1.72 14.31
CA PHE A 68 -0.14 -2.47 15.42
C PHE A 68 -1.10 -3.54 15.92
N PRO A 69 -0.60 -4.74 16.29
CA PRO A 69 -1.41 -5.74 16.94
C PRO A 69 -1.95 -5.23 18.27
N ALA A 70 -3.22 -5.51 18.57
CA ALA A 70 -3.87 -5.16 19.82
C ALA A 70 -4.77 -6.31 20.30
N ALA A 71 -5.20 -6.25 21.55
CA ALA A 71 -6.12 -7.24 22.12
C ALA A 71 -7.42 -7.27 21.30
N GLY A 72 -7.65 -8.39 20.59
CA GLY A 72 -8.85 -8.60 19.78
C GLY A 72 -8.82 -7.98 18.38
N GLY A 73 -7.71 -7.38 17.94
CA GLY A 73 -7.69 -6.78 16.61
C GLY A 73 -6.36 -6.13 16.22
N VAL A 74 -6.45 -5.06 15.47
CA VAL A 74 -5.35 -4.18 15.10
C VAL A 74 -5.73 -2.74 15.38
N VAL A 75 -4.73 -1.89 15.62
CA VAL A 75 -4.91 -0.44 15.77
C VAL A 75 -4.26 0.26 14.60
N ASN A 76 -5.05 1.08 13.90
CA ASN A 76 -4.56 2.06 12.93
C ASN A 76 -4.15 3.33 13.71
N ILE A 77 -2.86 3.62 13.76
CA ILE A 77 -2.34 4.76 14.55
C ILE A 77 -2.70 6.12 13.95
N VAL A 78 -3.02 6.19 12.65
CA VAL A 78 -3.45 7.44 12.00
C VAL A 78 -4.82 7.87 12.53
N GLU A 79 -5.69 6.92 12.84
CA GLU A 79 -7.07 7.18 13.27
C GLU A 79 -7.26 7.05 14.78
N LYS A 80 -6.55 6.11 15.43
CA LYS A 80 -6.76 5.72 16.82
C LYS A 80 -5.45 5.60 17.59
N PHE A 81 -4.58 6.61 17.52
CA PHE A 81 -3.26 6.59 18.15
C PHE A 81 -3.33 6.22 19.64
N GLU A 82 -4.28 6.80 20.39
CA GLU A 82 -4.42 6.56 21.83
C GLU A 82 -4.77 5.11 22.20
N ALA A 83 -5.35 4.36 21.27
CA ALA A 83 -5.66 2.95 21.46
C ALA A 83 -4.45 2.03 21.28
N THR A 84 -3.29 2.56 20.93
CA THR A 84 -2.06 1.77 20.72
C THR A 84 -1.64 1.11 22.03
N PRO A 85 -1.35 -0.21 22.04
CA PRO A 85 -0.84 -0.90 23.21
C PRO A 85 0.43 -0.25 23.78
N ALA A 86 0.59 -0.25 25.10
CA ALA A 86 1.70 0.43 25.78
C ALA A 86 3.08 -0.01 25.25
N GLU A 87 3.23 -1.27 24.90
CA GLU A 87 4.47 -1.84 24.34
C GLU A 87 4.86 -1.26 22.97
N PHE A 88 3.90 -0.70 22.23
CA PHE A 88 4.13 -0.10 20.91
C PHE A 88 4.06 1.43 20.89
N LYS A 89 3.75 2.09 22.01
CA LYS A 89 3.52 3.55 22.03
C LYS A 89 4.71 4.36 21.51
N GLU A 90 5.92 4.05 21.94
CA GLU A 90 7.13 4.75 21.49
C GLU A 90 7.36 4.53 19.97
N LEU A 91 7.18 3.30 19.50
CA LEU A 91 7.32 2.97 18.10
C LEU A 91 6.24 3.63 17.25
N ALA A 92 5.01 3.69 17.74
CA ALA A 92 3.89 4.37 17.10
C ALA A 92 4.10 5.89 17.03
N LYS A 93 4.67 6.50 18.10
CA LYS A 93 5.02 7.92 18.11
C LYS A 93 6.06 8.23 17.04
N ALA A 94 7.16 7.48 17.01
CA ALA A 94 8.18 7.62 15.95
C ALA A 94 7.62 7.41 14.55
N ALA A 95 6.67 6.47 14.39
CA ALA A 95 5.99 6.26 13.12
C ALA A 95 5.13 7.46 12.71
N ILE A 96 4.35 8.05 13.61
CA ILE A 96 3.57 9.27 13.33
C ILE A 96 4.50 10.42 12.93
N GLU A 97 5.61 10.64 13.66
CA GLU A 97 6.59 11.68 13.31
C GLU A 97 7.10 11.48 11.87
N THR A 98 7.48 10.26 11.50
CA THR A 98 7.91 9.94 10.13
C THR A 98 6.81 10.15 9.08
N LEU A 99 5.54 9.87 9.43
CA LEU A 99 4.41 10.13 8.53
C LEU A 99 4.18 11.63 8.33
N LEU A 100 4.38 12.44 9.35
CA LEU A 100 4.21 13.89 9.30
C LEU A 100 5.35 14.58 8.55
N GLU A 101 6.56 14.01 8.53
CA GLU A 101 7.70 14.50 7.74
C GLU A 101 7.43 14.55 6.22
N CYS A 102 6.36 13.88 5.74
CA CYS A 102 5.99 13.96 4.33
C CYS A 102 5.38 15.31 3.91
N ASP A 103 4.98 16.15 4.90
CA ASP A 103 4.36 17.46 4.69
C ASP A 103 4.84 18.44 5.76
N ASP A 104 5.62 19.44 5.36
CA ASP A 104 6.26 20.40 6.26
C ASP A 104 5.24 21.15 7.14
N ALA A 105 4.06 21.47 6.60
CA ALA A 105 3.00 22.15 7.35
C ALA A 105 2.41 21.27 8.47
N LEU A 106 2.25 19.97 8.21
CA LEU A 106 1.79 19.01 9.22
C LEU A 106 2.82 18.81 10.33
N MET A 107 4.10 18.78 9.96
CA MET A 107 5.19 18.65 10.92
C MET A 107 5.30 19.89 11.81
N GLU A 108 5.16 21.09 11.23
CA GLU A 108 5.16 22.35 12.01
C GLU A 108 3.97 22.42 12.98
N GLU A 109 2.76 22.02 12.54
CA GLU A 109 1.58 21.96 13.40
C GLU A 109 1.80 20.99 14.58
N TYR A 110 2.35 19.81 14.30
CA TYR A 110 2.64 18.79 15.31
C TYR A 110 3.67 19.25 16.35
N LEU A 111 4.75 19.90 15.90
CA LEU A 111 5.78 20.44 16.80
C LEU A 111 5.23 21.52 17.77
N ASN A 112 4.23 22.29 17.32
CA ASN A 112 3.62 23.34 18.11
C ASN A 112 2.51 22.85 19.05
N THR A 113 1.80 21.78 18.68
CA THR A 113 0.56 21.37 19.38
C THR A 113 0.62 19.97 19.96
N GLU A 114 1.62 19.16 19.60
CA GLU A 114 1.71 17.71 19.86
C GLU A 114 0.47 16.93 19.38
N LYS A 115 -0.30 17.50 18.45
CA LYS A 115 -1.50 16.90 17.87
C LYS A 115 -1.37 16.84 16.36
N PHE A 116 -1.96 15.82 15.78
CA PHE A 116 -2.06 15.68 14.33
C PHE A 116 -3.50 15.38 13.91
N SER A 117 -3.83 15.70 12.68
CA SER A 117 -5.15 15.45 12.10
C SER A 117 -5.09 14.28 11.11
N ALA A 118 -5.87 13.22 11.36
CA ALA A 118 -6.04 12.11 10.42
C ALA A 118 -6.54 12.59 9.05
N ALA A 119 -7.44 13.58 9.03
CA ALA A 119 -7.95 14.16 7.78
C ALA A 119 -6.88 14.92 6.98
N ALA A 120 -5.90 15.51 7.65
CA ALA A 120 -4.77 16.16 6.99
C ALA A 120 -3.80 15.12 6.42
N LEU A 121 -3.48 14.07 7.17
CA LEU A 121 -2.69 12.95 6.68
C LEU A 121 -3.36 12.22 5.51
N GLN A 122 -4.70 12.10 5.50
CA GLN A 122 -5.44 11.51 4.39
C GLN A 122 -5.23 12.25 3.07
N LYS A 123 -4.91 13.53 3.09
CA LYS A 123 -4.65 14.33 1.88
C LYS A 123 -3.20 14.21 1.39
N SER A 124 -2.23 14.10 2.30
CA SER A 124 -0.80 14.10 1.97
C SER A 124 -0.22 12.69 1.78
N LEU A 125 -0.67 11.70 2.56
CA LEU A 125 -0.16 10.32 2.49
C LEU A 125 -0.27 9.67 1.11
N PRO A 126 -1.37 9.78 0.34
CA PRO A 126 -1.45 9.17 -1.00
C PRO A 126 -0.32 9.62 -1.92
N LYS A 127 0.04 10.89 -1.87
CA LYS A 127 1.14 11.45 -2.67
C LYS A 127 2.50 10.95 -2.20
N ALA A 128 2.71 10.87 -0.88
CA ALA A 128 3.95 10.37 -0.29
C ALA A 128 4.15 8.87 -0.61
N ILE A 129 3.08 8.08 -0.57
CA ILE A 129 3.09 6.66 -0.92
C ILE A 129 3.34 6.50 -2.44
N ALA A 130 2.67 7.27 -3.29
CA ALA A 130 2.89 7.26 -4.75
C ALA A 130 4.34 7.60 -5.12
N ALA A 131 4.94 8.57 -4.42
CA ALA A 131 6.34 8.95 -4.59
C ALA A 131 7.34 7.94 -3.99
N GLY A 132 6.87 6.94 -3.26
CA GLY A 132 7.70 5.95 -2.58
C GLY A 132 8.48 6.49 -1.37
N LYS A 133 8.13 7.69 -0.89
CA LYS A 133 8.72 8.28 0.33
C LYS A 133 8.27 7.55 1.58
N ILE A 134 7.03 7.10 1.59
CA ILE A 134 6.43 6.30 2.66
C ILE A 134 5.97 4.96 2.08
N VAL A 135 6.33 3.88 2.76
CA VAL A 135 5.83 2.53 2.51
C VAL A 135 5.10 2.06 3.75
N PRO A 136 3.77 2.12 3.78
CA PRO A 136 3.02 1.73 4.97
C PRO A 136 3.18 0.24 5.26
N VAL A 137 3.46 -0.09 6.52
CA VAL A 137 3.48 -1.46 7.02
C VAL A 137 2.23 -1.69 7.84
N LEU A 138 1.42 -2.60 7.36
CA LEU A 138 0.15 -3.01 7.94
C LEU A 138 0.29 -4.41 8.53
N CYS A 139 -0.56 -4.78 9.48
CA CYS A 139 -0.57 -6.12 10.02
C CYS A 139 -1.98 -6.71 10.04
N THR A 140 -2.09 -8.01 9.75
CA THR A 140 -3.38 -8.68 9.58
C THR A 140 -3.32 -10.16 9.97
N SER A 141 -4.48 -10.76 10.20
CA SER A 141 -4.69 -12.21 10.12
C SER A 141 -5.87 -12.49 9.20
N ALA A 142 -5.58 -12.76 7.93
CA ALA A 142 -6.61 -13.03 6.94
C ALA A 142 -7.47 -14.26 7.30
N LYS A 143 -6.89 -15.28 7.96
CA LYS A 143 -7.62 -16.49 8.40
C LYS A 143 -8.65 -16.19 9.48
N LYS A 144 -8.34 -15.25 10.38
CA LYS A 144 -9.24 -14.83 11.47
C LYS A 144 -9.97 -13.53 11.17
N GLU A 145 -9.82 -13.02 9.95
CA GLU A 145 -10.39 -11.73 9.50
C GLU A 145 -9.97 -10.54 10.37
N THR A 146 -8.92 -10.71 11.18
CA THR A 146 -8.40 -9.67 12.08
C THR A 146 -7.63 -8.63 11.28
N GLY A 147 -8.02 -7.36 11.38
CA GLY A 147 -7.38 -6.24 10.69
C GLY A 147 -7.70 -6.16 9.19
N VAL A 148 -8.61 -6.99 8.67
CA VAL A 148 -8.95 -7.01 7.23
C VAL A 148 -9.84 -5.83 6.87
N ALA A 149 -10.84 -5.51 7.71
CA ALA A 149 -11.70 -4.35 7.50
C ALA A 149 -10.88 -3.05 7.57
N GLU A 150 -10.07 -2.89 8.60
CA GLU A 150 -9.17 -1.75 8.77
C GLU A 150 -8.17 -1.63 7.61
N PHE A 151 -7.67 -2.78 7.10
CA PHE A 151 -6.82 -2.80 5.92
C PHE A 151 -7.54 -2.26 4.68
N MET A 152 -8.79 -2.69 4.43
CA MET A 152 -9.58 -2.20 3.30
C MET A 152 -9.90 -0.71 3.42
N ASP A 153 -10.23 -0.25 4.62
CA ASP A 153 -10.45 1.17 4.90
C ASP A 153 -9.17 1.98 4.67
N PHE A 154 -8.03 1.46 5.09
CA PHE A 154 -6.74 2.11 4.86
C PHE A 154 -6.42 2.20 3.36
N VAL A 155 -6.67 1.15 2.59
CA VAL A 155 -6.50 1.16 1.13
C VAL A 155 -7.38 2.23 0.49
N ALA A 156 -8.66 2.30 0.90
CA ALA A 156 -9.61 3.25 0.33
C ALA A 156 -9.27 4.71 0.65
N ASN A 157 -8.71 4.98 1.84
CA ASN A 157 -8.49 6.33 2.33
C ASN A 157 -7.08 6.88 2.08
N TYR A 158 -6.06 6.01 2.00
CA TYR A 158 -4.66 6.43 2.04
C TYR A 158 -3.81 5.91 0.86
N PHE A 159 -4.27 4.95 0.07
CA PHE A 159 -3.51 4.54 -1.11
C PHE A 159 -3.76 5.50 -2.28
N PRO A 160 -2.74 5.71 -3.13
CA PRO A 160 -2.91 6.53 -4.32
C PRO A 160 -3.96 5.93 -5.25
N SER A 161 -4.84 6.78 -5.71
CA SER A 161 -5.80 6.46 -6.78
C SER A 161 -5.12 6.55 -8.17
N PRO A 162 -5.75 6.05 -9.23
CA PRO A 162 -5.24 6.26 -10.59
C PRO A 162 -5.04 7.74 -10.96
N ALA A 163 -5.77 8.66 -10.32
CA ALA A 163 -5.61 10.10 -10.54
C ALA A 163 -4.35 10.68 -9.87
N ASP A 164 -3.85 10.02 -8.81
CA ASP A 164 -2.63 10.41 -8.09
C ASP A 164 -1.37 9.81 -8.73
N ALA A 165 -1.54 8.80 -9.59
CA ALA A 165 -0.45 8.13 -10.28
C ALA A 165 0.04 8.95 -11.49
N ALA A 166 1.29 8.72 -11.91
CA ALA A 166 1.80 9.31 -13.14
C ALA A 166 0.95 8.88 -14.34
N PRO A 167 0.60 9.82 -15.24
CA PRO A 167 -0.17 9.50 -16.44
C PRO A 167 0.52 8.42 -17.28
N LYS A 168 -0.25 7.47 -17.80
CA LYS A 168 0.29 6.40 -18.66
C LYS A 168 0.39 6.91 -20.09
N GLN A 169 1.49 6.56 -20.77
CA GLN A 169 1.68 6.87 -22.17
C GLN A 169 1.23 5.67 -23.03
N ALA A 170 0.58 5.97 -24.12
CA ALA A 170 0.19 5.00 -25.15
C ALA A 170 0.51 5.54 -26.54
N ILE A 171 0.50 4.67 -27.53
CA ILE A 171 0.66 5.06 -28.95
C ILE A 171 -0.69 4.87 -29.63
N ASP A 172 -1.21 5.91 -30.25
CA ASP A 172 -2.38 5.84 -31.11
C ASP A 172 -2.05 4.97 -32.33
N PRO A 173 -2.72 3.84 -32.57
CA PRO A 173 -2.37 2.92 -33.66
C PRO A 173 -2.62 3.52 -35.03
N GLU A 174 -3.56 4.44 -35.21
CA GLU A 174 -3.90 5.08 -36.49
C GLU A 174 -2.95 6.25 -36.76
N LYS A 175 -2.75 7.13 -35.82
CA LYS A 175 -1.93 8.35 -35.98
C LYS A 175 -0.45 8.12 -35.69
N LYS A 176 -0.08 6.99 -35.07
CA LYS A 176 1.28 6.68 -34.60
C LYS A 176 1.90 7.78 -33.73
N THR A 177 1.06 8.53 -33.02
CA THR A 177 1.45 9.60 -32.11
C THR A 177 1.36 9.11 -30.67
N GLU A 178 2.21 9.63 -29.81
CA GLU A 178 2.11 9.41 -28.36
C GLU A 178 0.88 10.12 -27.82
N VAL A 179 0.11 9.39 -27.01
CA VAL A 179 -1.09 9.89 -26.31
C VAL A 179 -0.94 9.65 -24.84
N VAL A 180 -1.24 10.68 -24.05
CA VAL A 180 -1.26 10.59 -22.59
C VAL A 180 -2.64 10.11 -22.15
N LEU A 181 -2.68 8.96 -21.46
CA LEU A 181 -3.91 8.39 -20.91
C LEU A 181 -4.12 8.98 -19.50
N ALA A 182 -5.03 9.96 -19.42
CA ALA A 182 -5.45 10.51 -18.13
C ALA A 182 -6.52 9.61 -17.48
N ALA A 183 -6.52 9.53 -16.15
CA ALA A 183 -7.56 8.85 -15.38
C ALA A 183 -8.85 9.71 -15.40
N ASN A 184 -9.64 9.57 -16.46
CA ASN A 184 -10.89 10.29 -16.67
C ASN A 184 -12.04 9.32 -16.94
N ALA A 185 -13.01 9.23 -16.02
CA ALA A 185 -14.18 8.35 -16.16
C ALA A 185 -15.08 8.69 -17.37
N ALA A 186 -15.05 9.92 -17.87
CA ALA A 186 -15.76 10.35 -19.07
C ALA A 186 -14.95 10.20 -20.37
N GLY A 187 -13.70 9.74 -20.26
CA GLY A 187 -12.80 9.53 -21.40
C GLY A 187 -13.12 8.24 -22.19
N PRO A 188 -12.42 8.01 -23.31
CA PRO A 188 -12.55 6.78 -24.06
C PRO A 188 -12.10 5.58 -23.22
N LEU A 189 -12.81 4.46 -23.36
CA LEU A 189 -12.47 3.22 -22.68
C LEU A 189 -11.12 2.70 -23.19
N CYS A 190 -10.18 2.54 -22.29
CA CYS A 190 -8.87 1.96 -22.55
C CYS A 190 -8.61 0.80 -21.60
N GLY A 191 -8.00 -0.28 -22.11
CA GLY A 191 -7.63 -1.45 -21.31
C GLY A 191 -6.24 -1.95 -21.68
N GLN A 192 -5.47 -2.35 -20.66
CA GLN A 192 -4.17 -3.00 -20.87
C GLN A 192 -4.26 -4.48 -20.48
N VAL A 193 -3.96 -5.37 -21.42
CA VAL A 193 -3.85 -6.80 -21.15
C VAL A 193 -2.54 -7.05 -20.40
N PHE A 194 -2.63 -7.50 -19.16
CA PHE A 194 -1.46 -7.83 -18.33
C PHE A 194 -1.24 -9.34 -18.17
N LYS A 195 -2.25 -10.16 -18.51
CA LYS A 195 -2.15 -11.62 -18.44
C LYS A 195 -3.17 -12.25 -19.39
N SER A 196 -2.74 -13.25 -20.16
CA SER A 196 -3.62 -14.13 -20.94
C SER A 196 -3.63 -15.52 -20.30
N ILE A 197 -4.82 -16.10 -20.13
CA ILE A 197 -5.00 -17.46 -19.60
C ILE A 197 -5.79 -18.22 -20.66
N ALA A 198 -5.26 -19.37 -21.12
CA ALA A 198 -6.01 -20.29 -21.94
C ALA A 198 -6.80 -21.23 -21.00
N ASP A 199 -8.11 -21.07 -20.96
CA ASP A 199 -9.02 -21.97 -20.24
C ASP A 199 -9.90 -22.69 -21.26
N PRO A 200 -9.77 -24.03 -21.42
CA PRO A 200 -10.59 -24.79 -22.36
C PRO A 200 -12.09 -24.79 -21.98
N PHE A 201 -12.43 -24.41 -20.74
CA PHE A 201 -13.81 -24.33 -20.25
C PHE A 201 -14.34 -22.89 -20.17
N ALA A 202 -13.57 -21.90 -20.58
CA ALA A 202 -14.03 -20.50 -20.56
C ALA A 202 -15.19 -20.32 -21.55
N ILE A 203 -16.34 -19.88 -21.03
CA ILE A 203 -17.51 -19.53 -21.86
C ILE A 203 -17.14 -18.27 -22.64
N ARG A 204 -17.15 -18.33 -23.96
CA ARG A 204 -17.01 -17.15 -24.83
C ARG A 204 -18.22 -16.25 -24.58
N LEU A 205 -17.98 -15.05 -24.09
CA LEU A 205 -19.04 -14.03 -24.08
C LEU A 205 -19.38 -13.68 -25.53
N PRO A 206 -20.66 -13.77 -25.93
CA PRO A 206 -21.06 -13.41 -27.30
C PRO A 206 -20.75 -11.93 -27.55
N GLY A 207 -20.04 -11.66 -28.67
CA GLY A 207 -19.70 -10.30 -29.09
C GLY A 207 -18.25 -9.85 -28.89
N VAL A 208 -17.37 -10.66 -28.29
CA VAL A 208 -15.94 -10.37 -28.22
C VAL A 208 -15.20 -11.20 -29.27
N THR A 209 -14.94 -10.61 -30.43
CA THR A 209 -14.00 -11.17 -31.42
C THR A 209 -12.57 -10.81 -31.00
N PRO A 210 -11.65 -11.79 -30.88
CA PRO A 210 -10.23 -11.46 -30.70
C PRO A 210 -9.74 -10.72 -31.98
N PRO A 211 -8.87 -9.71 -31.81
CA PRO A 211 -8.19 -9.12 -32.95
C PRO A 211 -7.39 -10.21 -33.67
N GLY A 212 -7.52 -10.27 -34.97
CA GLY A 212 -6.80 -11.20 -35.86
C GLY A 212 -5.31 -10.94 -35.90
#